data_5eb8e7a5e0de6838f50e5c846e643e13
#
_entry.id   5eb8e7a5e0de6838f50e5c846e643e13
#
_cell.length_a   1.000
_cell.length_b   1.000
_cell.length_c   1.000
_cell.angle_alpha   90.00
_cell.angle_beta   90.00
_cell.angle_gamma   90.00
#
_symmetry.space_group_name_H-M   'P 1'
#
loop_
_entity.id
_entity.type
_entity.pdbx_description
1 polymer ?
#
loop_
_entity_poly.entity_id
_entity_poly.type
_entity_poly.pdbx_seq_one_letter_code
_entity_poly.pdbx_strand_id
1 'polypeptide(L)'
;AGPQQPGFDDAPAVPLVEAAPLPALTGPVYLCAAGDVMLAVQDGAVYSAGLEDEAFLALLANEAAEKRCFDAKPLYRACFAHGLAAQNITFDAKLAAYLLNPAASDYTVARLAAEYGVRPAFSAPWPEAGVLEELCAVLREKCDAEGMGKLLDDIEFPLCEVLASMEHIGILVDRNGIEAFGQELQTALGAELRAIYDEVGYEFNVNSPKQLGKALFEDLGLPTRKKTKSGYSTNAETLESLRDYSPVIGHILQYRTYQKLNSTYVEGLLKVVGADGRIHSTFNQTETRTGRISSGEPNLQN
;
A
#
# COMPACT_ATOMS: atom_id res chain seq x y z
N ALA A 1 28.19 -1.68 -20.03
CA ALA A 1 27.96 -2.65 -18.98
C ALA A 1 28.48 -1.99 -17.69
N GLY A 2 27.57 -1.61 -16.81
CA GLY A 2 27.92 -1.16 -15.46
C GLY A 2 28.35 -2.37 -14.62
N PRO A 3 29.06 -2.17 -13.50
CA PRO A 3 29.44 -3.27 -12.64
C PRO A 3 28.16 -3.95 -12.11
N GLN A 4 28.06 -5.27 -12.33
CA GLN A 4 27.02 -6.08 -11.69
C GLN A 4 27.24 -5.98 -10.18
N GLN A 5 26.21 -5.58 -9.44
CA GLN A 5 26.23 -5.62 -7.99
C GLN A 5 26.33 -7.09 -7.54
N PRO A 6 27.23 -7.43 -6.60
CA PRO A 6 27.31 -8.79 -6.09
C PRO A 6 25.97 -9.14 -5.43
N GLY A 7 25.36 -10.23 -5.90
CA GLY A 7 24.20 -10.83 -5.25
C GLY A 7 24.62 -11.67 -4.03
N PHE A 8 23.68 -12.21 -3.27
CA PHE A 8 23.97 -13.17 -2.20
C PHE A 8 24.77 -14.40 -2.65
N ASP A 9 24.66 -14.76 -3.94
CA ASP A 9 25.35 -15.92 -4.55
C ASP A 9 26.89 -15.75 -4.67
N ASP A 10 27.40 -14.49 -4.58
CA ASP A 10 28.83 -14.19 -4.67
C ASP A 10 29.55 -14.15 -3.30
N ALA A 11 28.84 -14.48 -2.20
CA ALA A 11 29.41 -14.50 -0.86
C ALA A 11 30.38 -15.69 -0.69
N PRO A 12 31.49 -15.55 0.05
CA PRO A 12 32.32 -16.69 0.41
C PRO A 12 31.48 -17.70 1.18
N ALA A 13 31.85 -19.01 1.09
CA ALA A 13 31.12 -20.08 1.75
C ALA A 13 30.98 -19.79 3.24
N VAL A 14 29.79 -19.43 3.66
CA VAL A 14 29.41 -19.20 5.06
C VAL A 14 28.70 -20.45 5.62
N PRO A 15 28.71 -20.68 6.92
CA PRO A 15 28.12 -21.87 7.49
C PRO A 15 26.62 -21.98 7.17
N LEU A 16 26.21 -23.22 6.88
CA LEU A 16 24.79 -23.55 6.68
C LEU A 16 24.13 -23.62 8.07
N VAL A 17 23.10 -22.81 8.28
CA VAL A 17 22.32 -22.83 9.52
C VAL A 17 20.87 -23.18 9.18
N GLU A 18 20.36 -24.25 9.78
CA GLU A 18 18.97 -24.66 9.66
C GLU A 18 18.11 -23.93 10.70
N ALA A 19 16.91 -23.53 10.31
CA ALA A 19 15.97 -22.94 11.25
C ALA A 19 15.40 -24.02 12.19
N ALA A 20 15.47 -23.76 13.49
CA ALA A 20 14.84 -24.58 14.53
C ALA A 20 13.46 -24.01 14.90
N PRO A 21 12.57 -24.79 15.55
CA PRO A 21 11.36 -24.28 16.17
C PRO A 21 11.69 -23.18 17.18
N LEU A 22 10.85 -22.14 17.23
CA LEU A 22 11.08 -20.96 18.07
C LEU A 22 10.94 -21.32 19.57
N PRO A 23 12.00 -21.16 20.38
CA PRO A 23 11.94 -21.31 21.85
C PRO A 23 11.51 -19.98 22.49
N ALA A 24 11.39 -19.97 23.81
CA ALA A 24 11.30 -18.73 24.56
C ALA A 24 12.66 -17.99 24.50
N LEU A 25 12.67 -16.79 23.90
CA LEU A 25 13.87 -15.96 23.75
C LEU A 25 13.82 -14.76 24.71
N THR A 26 15.00 -14.31 25.12
CA THR A 26 15.21 -13.08 25.90
C THR A 26 16.42 -12.32 25.37
N GLY A 27 16.48 -10.99 25.54
CA GLY A 27 17.56 -10.18 24.96
C GLY A 27 17.30 -9.79 23.51
N PRO A 28 18.30 -9.30 22.78
CA PRO A 28 18.13 -8.85 21.40
C PRO A 28 17.77 -9.98 20.45
N VAL A 29 16.68 -9.82 19.70
CA VAL A 29 16.21 -10.75 18.67
C VAL A 29 15.95 -9.95 17.38
N TYR A 30 16.38 -10.49 16.24
CA TYR A 30 16.17 -9.88 14.94
C TYR A 30 15.09 -10.63 14.16
N LEU A 31 14.09 -9.91 13.64
CA LEU A 31 12.90 -10.50 13.03
C LEU A 31 12.74 -10.07 11.57
N CYS A 32 12.51 -11.03 10.67
CA CYS A 32 12.10 -10.75 9.30
C CYS A 32 11.17 -11.84 8.75
N ALA A 33 10.38 -11.49 7.75
CA ALA A 33 9.61 -12.46 6.99
C ALA A 33 10.48 -13.13 5.92
N ALA A 34 10.25 -14.41 5.67
CA ALA A 34 10.84 -15.18 4.58
C ALA A 34 9.76 -16.10 3.98
N GLY A 35 9.15 -15.67 2.88
CA GLY A 35 7.97 -16.32 2.33
C GLY A 35 6.82 -16.32 3.34
N ASP A 36 6.30 -17.50 3.65
CA ASP A 36 5.14 -17.68 4.55
C ASP A 36 5.52 -17.84 6.04
N VAL A 37 6.81 -17.71 6.37
CA VAL A 37 7.29 -17.86 7.75
C VAL A 37 7.97 -16.60 8.25
N MET A 38 7.94 -16.43 9.57
CA MET A 38 8.75 -15.45 10.29
C MET A 38 10.02 -16.10 10.79
N LEU A 39 11.15 -15.41 10.62
CA LEU A 39 12.44 -15.80 11.14
C LEU A 39 12.76 -14.93 12.35
N ALA A 40 13.27 -15.58 13.40
CA ALA A 40 13.88 -14.94 14.55
C ALA A 40 15.35 -15.35 14.64
N VAL A 41 16.24 -14.37 14.72
CA VAL A 41 17.68 -14.59 14.78
C VAL A 41 18.20 -14.08 16.11
N GLN A 42 18.94 -14.93 16.81
CA GLN A 42 19.62 -14.58 18.05
C GLN A 42 20.92 -15.35 18.18
N ASP A 43 22.02 -14.67 18.47
CA ASP A 43 23.35 -15.28 18.72
C ASP A 43 23.81 -16.25 17.61
N GLY A 44 23.50 -15.95 16.36
CA GLY A 44 23.81 -16.77 15.19
C GLY A 44 22.90 -18.00 14.99
N ALA A 45 21.93 -18.22 15.85
CA ALA A 45 20.89 -19.24 15.66
C ALA A 45 19.69 -18.65 14.94
N VAL A 46 19.05 -19.46 14.09
CA VAL A 46 17.84 -19.10 13.34
C VAL A 46 16.69 -19.96 13.83
N TYR A 47 15.58 -19.31 14.09
CA TYR A 47 14.33 -19.95 14.47
C TYR A 47 13.23 -19.54 13.48
N SER A 48 12.28 -20.45 13.24
CA SER A 48 11.13 -20.17 12.38
C SER A 48 9.81 -20.46 13.05
N ALA A 49 8.81 -19.64 12.77
CA ALA A 49 7.43 -19.81 13.21
C ALA A 49 6.48 -19.14 12.22
N GLY A 50 5.20 -19.51 12.21
CA GLY A 50 4.18 -18.71 11.55
C GLY A 50 3.95 -17.39 12.27
N LEU A 51 3.52 -16.37 11.54
CA LEU A 51 3.25 -15.03 12.11
C LEU A 51 2.20 -15.07 13.25
N GLU A 52 1.24 -15.99 13.15
CA GLU A 52 0.14 -16.16 14.11
C GLU A 52 0.35 -17.35 15.06
N ASP A 53 1.52 -18.00 15.02
CA ASP A 53 1.84 -19.09 15.93
C ASP A 53 1.95 -18.59 17.37
N GLU A 54 1.46 -19.37 18.32
CA GLU A 54 1.45 -19.01 19.75
C GLU A 54 2.86 -18.65 20.26
N ALA A 55 3.89 -19.40 19.84
CA ALA A 55 5.27 -19.13 20.23
C ALA A 55 5.77 -17.78 19.69
N PHE A 56 5.39 -17.41 18.45
CA PHE A 56 5.80 -16.14 17.86
C PHE A 56 5.04 -14.97 18.51
N LEU A 57 3.75 -15.11 18.72
CA LEU A 57 2.94 -14.11 19.42
C LEU A 57 3.44 -13.91 20.86
N ALA A 58 3.82 -14.99 21.55
CA ALA A 58 4.46 -14.91 22.88
C ALA A 58 5.79 -14.15 22.83
N LEU A 59 6.62 -14.36 21.80
CA LEU A 59 7.84 -13.56 21.61
C LEU A 59 7.52 -12.08 21.40
N LEU A 60 6.53 -11.76 20.56
CA LEU A 60 6.15 -10.37 20.30
C LEU A 60 5.65 -9.66 21.57
N ALA A 61 4.92 -10.36 22.43
CA ALA A 61 4.40 -9.85 23.69
C ALA A 61 5.43 -9.86 24.84
N ASN A 62 6.61 -10.46 24.64
CA ASN A 62 7.63 -10.56 25.70
C ASN A 62 8.43 -9.27 25.84
N GLU A 63 8.27 -8.57 26.98
CA GLU A 63 9.02 -7.34 27.30
C GLU A 63 10.53 -7.60 27.51
N ALA A 64 10.92 -8.80 27.97
CA ALA A 64 12.32 -9.14 28.20
C ALA A 64 13.13 -9.42 26.92
N ALA A 65 12.45 -9.60 25.79
CA ALA A 65 13.07 -9.73 24.47
C ALA A 65 13.04 -8.39 23.74
N GLU A 66 14.20 -7.76 23.53
CA GLU A 66 14.31 -6.62 22.63
C GLU A 66 14.18 -7.11 21.17
N LYS A 67 13.25 -6.56 20.41
CA LYS A 67 13.05 -6.94 19.02
C LYS A 67 13.47 -5.82 18.08
N ARG A 68 14.32 -6.17 17.11
CA ARG A 68 14.65 -5.33 15.95
C ARG A 68 14.17 -6.06 14.71
N CYS A 69 13.47 -5.39 13.81
CA CYS A 69 12.81 -6.08 12.73
C CYS A 69 13.03 -5.42 11.38
N PHE A 70 12.64 -6.16 10.36
CA PHE A 70 12.38 -5.64 9.03
C PHE A 70 10.87 -5.66 8.80
N ASP A 71 10.23 -4.47 8.72
CA ASP A 71 8.78 -4.28 8.60
C ASP A 71 7.99 -4.65 9.87
N ALA A 72 7.88 -3.71 10.80
CA ALA A 72 7.21 -3.89 12.08
C ALA A 72 5.67 -3.94 11.98
N LYS A 73 5.07 -3.34 10.94
CA LYS A 73 3.62 -3.20 10.88
C LYS A 73 2.85 -4.52 10.86
N PRO A 74 3.26 -5.56 10.10
CA PRO A 74 2.65 -6.89 10.20
C PRO A 74 2.70 -7.49 11.60
N LEU A 75 3.77 -7.22 12.37
CA LEU A 75 3.95 -7.73 13.73
C LEU A 75 2.92 -7.11 14.69
N TYR A 76 2.74 -5.79 14.63
CA TYR A 76 1.70 -5.08 15.40
C TYR A 76 0.31 -5.59 15.03
N ARG A 77 0.02 -5.76 13.72
CA ARG A 77 -1.29 -6.26 13.26
C ARG A 77 -1.59 -7.66 13.79
N ALA A 78 -0.61 -8.57 13.77
CA ALA A 78 -0.77 -9.90 14.34
C ALA A 78 -1.11 -9.85 15.83
N CYS A 79 -0.40 -9.02 16.61
CA CYS A 79 -0.71 -8.82 18.02
C CYS A 79 -2.14 -8.30 18.23
N PHE A 80 -2.56 -7.26 17.50
CA PHE A 80 -3.91 -6.70 17.63
C PHE A 80 -5.00 -7.71 17.27
N ALA A 81 -4.79 -8.54 16.23
CA ALA A 81 -5.73 -9.57 15.84
C ALA A 81 -5.99 -10.60 16.95
N HIS A 82 -4.99 -10.81 17.81
CA HIS A 82 -5.07 -11.75 18.95
C HIS A 82 -5.30 -11.05 20.32
N GLY A 83 -5.60 -9.74 20.33
CA GLY A 83 -5.83 -8.98 21.55
C GLY A 83 -4.58 -8.82 22.42
N LEU A 84 -3.40 -8.89 21.81
CA LEU A 84 -2.10 -8.73 22.47
C LEU A 84 -1.51 -7.35 22.18
N ALA A 85 -0.62 -6.89 23.06
CA ALA A 85 0.22 -5.73 22.83
C ALA A 85 1.63 -6.21 22.47
N ALA A 86 2.19 -5.78 21.34
CA ALA A 86 3.59 -5.98 21.05
C ALA A 86 4.44 -5.16 22.03
N GLN A 87 5.49 -5.77 22.58
CA GLN A 87 6.34 -5.17 23.57
C GLN A 87 7.79 -5.09 23.06
N ASN A 88 8.49 -4.03 23.43
CA ASN A 88 9.93 -3.89 23.24
C ASN A 88 10.40 -4.14 21.79
N ILE A 89 9.64 -3.68 20.78
CA ILE A 89 10.13 -3.56 19.42
C ILE A 89 10.81 -2.19 19.33
N THR A 90 12.12 -2.17 19.06
CA THR A 90 12.95 -0.95 19.21
C THR A 90 13.47 -0.40 17.89
N PHE A 91 13.36 -1.16 16.79
CA PHE A 91 13.88 -0.73 15.50
C PHE A 91 13.18 -1.42 14.34
N ASP A 92 12.93 -0.64 13.28
CA ASP A 92 12.46 -1.13 11.97
C ASP A 92 13.43 -0.70 10.87
N ALA A 93 14.11 -1.69 10.29
CA ALA A 93 15.11 -1.47 9.24
C ALA A 93 14.48 -0.95 7.93
N LYS A 94 13.22 -1.28 7.64
CA LYS A 94 12.52 -0.79 6.44
C LYS A 94 12.20 0.70 6.55
N LEU A 95 11.74 1.16 7.71
CA LEU A 95 11.50 2.59 7.96
C LEU A 95 12.81 3.39 7.95
N ALA A 96 13.87 2.86 8.56
CA ALA A 96 15.19 3.49 8.53
C ALA A 96 15.71 3.63 7.09
N ALA A 97 15.60 2.58 6.29
CA ALA A 97 16.00 2.61 4.88
C ALA A 97 15.16 3.60 4.05
N TYR A 98 13.87 3.69 4.32
CA TYR A 98 13.00 4.68 3.68
C TYR A 98 13.42 6.12 4.00
N LEU A 99 13.71 6.43 5.24
CA LEU A 99 14.17 7.77 5.62
C LEU A 99 15.49 8.16 4.91
N LEU A 100 16.42 7.20 4.79
CA LEU A 100 17.70 7.42 4.09
C LEU A 100 17.53 7.59 2.57
N ASN A 101 16.57 6.91 1.96
CA ASN A 101 16.33 6.98 0.51
C ASN A 101 14.85 6.82 0.15
N PRO A 102 14.01 7.87 0.31
CA PRO A 102 12.57 7.78 0.03
C PRO A 102 12.24 7.66 -1.48
N ALA A 103 13.24 7.77 -2.35
CA ALA A 103 13.08 7.63 -3.80
C ALA A 103 13.34 6.21 -4.31
N ALA A 104 13.70 5.27 -3.43
CA ALA A 104 13.93 3.89 -3.80
C ALA A 104 12.65 3.23 -4.34
N SER A 105 12.82 2.29 -5.28
CA SER A 105 11.71 1.57 -5.90
C SER A 105 11.09 0.50 -5.01
N ASP A 106 11.88 -0.04 -4.09
CA ASP A 106 11.49 -1.05 -3.12
C ASP A 106 12.44 -1.04 -1.91
N TYR A 107 12.05 -1.74 -0.85
CA TYR A 107 12.82 -1.94 0.37
C TYR A 107 12.77 -3.42 0.73
N THR A 108 13.64 -4.23 0.13
CA THR A 108 13.82 -5.64 0.48
C THR A 108 15.12 -5.82 1.25
N VAL A 109 15.17 -6.82 2.13
CA VAL A 109 16.38 -7.13 2.91
C VAL A 109 17.58 -7.38 1.99
N ALA A 110 17.38 -8.16 0.92
CA ALA A 110 18.42 -8.51 -0.03
C ALA A 110 18.99 -7.29 -0.75
N ARG A 111 18.11 -6.38 -1.22
CA ARG A 111 18.52 -5.15 -1.89
C ARG A 111 19.29 -4.24 -0.94
N LEU A 112 18.77 -4.03 0.26
CA LEU A 112 19.43 -3.16 1.25
C LEU A 112 20.78 -3.73 1.68
N ALA A 113 20.89 -5.04 1.90
CA ALA A 113 22.17 -5.68 2.18
C ALA A 113 23.19 -5.41 1.06
N ALA A 114 22.79 -5.54 -0.21
CA ALA A 114 23.66 -5.23 -1.34
C ALA A 114 24.01 -3.74 -1.42
N GLU A 115 23.06 -2.83 -1.21
CA GLU A 115 23.23 -1.37 -1.25
C GLU A 115 24.22 -0.90 -0.17
N TYR A 116 24.11 -1.46 1.03
CA TYR A 116 24.95 -1.09 2.17
C TYR A 116 26.20 -1.98 2.36
N GLY A 117 26.42 -2.94 1.46
CA GLY A 117 27.61 -3.82 1.49
C GLY A 117 27.62 -4.84 2.63
N VAL A 118 26.45 -5.13 3.21
CA VAL A 118 26.29 -6.12 4.27
C VAL A 118 26.29 -7.53 3.67
N ARG A 119 27.12 -8.41 4.24
CA ARG A 119 27.23 -9.81 3.78
C ARG A 119 26.58 -10.74 4.78
N PRO A 120 25.93 -11.83 4.31
CA PRO A 120 25.34 -12.81 5.23
C PRO A 120 26.39 -13.44 6.12
N ALA A 121 26.13 -13.47 7.42
CA ALA A 121 26.96 -14.20 8.39
C ALA A 121 26.84 -15.72 8.22
N PHE A 122 25.73 -16.18 7.62
CA PHE A 122 25.48 -17.58 7.26
C PHE A 122 24.57 -17.64 6.03
N SER A 123 24.64 -18.75 5.28
CA SER A 123 23.85 -18.91 4.07
C SER A 123 22.93 -20.07 4.24
N ALA A 124 21.84 -20.07 4.40
CA ALA A 124 20.99 -21.12 4.22
C ALA A 124 19.82 -21.40 4.80
N PRO A 125 18.75 -21.85 4.51
CA PRO A 125 17.95 -21.55 3.35
C PRO A 125 17.42 -20.09 3.38
N TRP A 126 17.88 -19.30 4.35
CA TRP A 126 17.37 -17.95 4.66
C TRP A 126 18.51 -16.92 4.73
N PRO A 127 19.08 -16.48 3.60
CA PRO A 127 20.19 -15.50 3.60
C PRO A 127 19.77 -14.14 4.19
N GLU A 128 18.49 -13.80 4.15
CA GLU A 128 17.93 -12.58 4.76
C GLU A 128 18.17 -12.55 6.27
N ALA A 129 18.02 -13.69 6.95
CA ALA A 129 18.29 -13.82 8.38
C ALA A 129 19.76 -13.56 8.70
N GLY A 130 20.66 -14.00 7.80
CA GLY A 130 22.12 -13.86 7.98
C GLY A 130 22.64 -12.44 7.86
N VAL A 131 21.88 -11.49 7.31
CA VAL A 131 22.29 -10.09 7.17
C VAL A 131 21.61 -9.17 8.15
N LEU A 132 20.52 -9.58 8.79
CA LEU A 132 19.57 -8.68 9.45
C LEU A 132 20.19 -7.94 10.63
N GLU A 133 21.01 -8.60 11.44
CA GLU A 133 21.68 -8.00 12.60
C GLU A 133 22.60 -6.85 12.17
N GLU A 134 23.52 -7.11 11.23
CA GLU A 134 24.45 -6.10 10.72
C GLU A 134 23.71 -5.01 9.94
N LEU A 135 22.69 -5.37 9.15
CA LEU A 135 21.89 -4.41 8.41
C LEU A 135 21.16 -3.42 9.34
N CYS A 136 20.57 -3.90 10.42
CA CYS A 136 19.94 -3.02 11.43
C CYS A 136 20.98 -2.07 12.04
N ALA A 137 22.18 -2.54 12.36
CA ALA A 137 23.25 -1.72 12.92
C ALA A 137 23.72 -0.64 11.95
N VAL A 138 23.98 -1.01 10.68
CA VAL A 138 24.40 -0.07 9.64
C VAL A 138 23.36 0.99 9.33
N LEU A 139 22.09 0.60 9.22
CA LEU A 139 21.01 1.55 8.96
C LEU A 139 20.79 2.49 10.14
N ARG A 140 20.93 2.01 11.38
CA ARG A 140 20.86 2.85 12.58
C ARG A 140 21.97 3.89 12.59
N GLU A 141 23.22 3.46 12.39
CA GLU A 141 24.39 4.35 12.34
C GLU A 141 24.22 5.44 11.28
N LYS A 142 23.74 5.06 10.08
CA LYS A 142 23.50 6.04 9.00
C LYS A 142 22.38 7.02 9.33
N CYS A 143 21.28 6.58 9.88
CA CYS A 143 20.20 7.47 10.32
C CYS A 143 20.70 8.48 11.36
N ASP A 144 21.52 8.05 12.29
CA ASP A 144 22.10 8.93 13.30
C ASP A 144 23.09 9.91 12.70
N ALA A 145 23.96 9.45 11.80
CA ALA A 145 24.95 10.29 11.11
C ALA A 145 24.31 11.37 10.22
N GLU A 146 23.16 11.08 9.62
CA GLU A 146 22.40 12.04 8.80
C GLU A 146 21.40 12.88 9.63
N GLY A 147 21.38 12.72 10.96
CA GLY A 147 20.50 13.46 11.86
C GLY A 147 19.03 13.01 11.82
N MET A 148 18.75 11.85 11.24
CA MET A 148 17.40 11.28 11.09
C MET A 148 16.97 10.39 12.27
N GLY A 149 17.89 10.05 13.18
CA GLY A 149 17.60 9.16 14.32
C GLY A 149 16.40 9.62 15.13
N LYS A 150 16.34 10.91 15.46
CA LYS A 150 15.19 11.46 16.21
C LYS A 150 13.87 11.42 15.43
N LEU A 151 13.90 11.64 14.10
CA LEU A 151 12.72 11.52 13.26
C LEU A 151 12.22 10.05 13.25
N LEU A 152 13.15 9.10 13.13
CA LEU A 152 12.82 7.67 13.19
C LEU A 152 12.20 7.29 14.53
N ASP A 153 12.84 7.64 15.63
CA ASP A 153 12.48 7.16 16.96
C ASP A 153 11.23 7.85 17.56
N ASP A 154 11.09 9.15 17.33
CA ASP A 154 10.03 9.96 17.95
C ASP A 154 8.76 10.04 17.09
N ILE A 155 8.87 9.79 15.77
CA ILE A 155 7.76 10.00 14.82
C ILE A 155 7.47 8.73 13.99
N GLU A 156 8.38 8.33 13.12
CA GLU A 156 8.08 7.30 12.10
C GLU A 156 7.83 5.93 12.72
N PHE A 157 8.64 5.53 13.69
CA PHE A 157 8.48 4.23 14.32
C PHE A 157 7.23 4.14 15.22
N PRO A 158 6.94 5.11 16.13
CA PRO A 158 5.68 5.12 16.88
C PRO A 158 4.44 5.21 15.96
N LEU A 159 4.53 5.95 14.84
CA LEU A 159 3.45 6.05 13.87
C LEU A 159 3.11 4.69 13.23
N CYS A 160 4.10 3.81 13.05
CA CYS A 160 3.88 2.46 12.51
C CYS A 160 2.85 1.67 13.34
N GLU A 161 2.98 1.68 14.66
CA GLU A 161 2.02 1.02 15.55
C GLU A 161 0.62 1.66 15.47
N VAL A 162 0.56 3.00 15.44
CA VAL A 162 -0.71 3.74 15.29
C VAL A 162 -1.40 3.36 13.99
N LEU A 163 -0.67 3.31 12.87
CA LEU A 163 -1.24 2.93 11.57
C LEU A 163 -1.70 1.46 11.57
N ALA A 164 -0.93 0.56 12.16
CA ALA A 164 -1.35 -0.83 12.34
C ALA A 164 -2.64 -0.96 13.15
N SER A 165 -2.78 -0.17 14.23
CA SER A 165 -4.00 -0.09 15.04
C SER A 165 -5.18 0.46 14.24
N MET A 166 -4.98 1.52 13.45
CA MET A 166 -6.02 2.09 12.58
C MET A 166 -6.50 1.08 11.53
N GLU A 167 -5.58 0.33 10.92
CA GLU A 167 -5.91 -0.75 9.98
C GLU A 167 -6.72 -1.86 10.67
N HIS A 168 -6.34 -2.23 11.89
CA HIS A 168 -7.02 -3.26 12.67
C HIS A 168 -8.42 -2.82 13.10
N ILE A 169 -8.56 -1.61 13.64
CA ILE A 169 -9.85 -1.07 14.10
C ILE A 169 -10.78 -0.81 12.92
N GLY A 170 -10.25 -0.30 11.80
CA GLY A 170 -11.05 0.12 10.66
C GLY A 170 -11.90 1.36 10.92
N ILE A 171 -12.59 1.84 9.90
CA ILE A 171 -13.44 3.03 9.92
C ILE A 171 -14.90 2.59 9.84
N LEU A 172 -15.70 2.98 10.83
CA LEU A 172 -17.14 2.68 10.86
C LEU A 172 -17.85 3.39 9.70
N VAL A 173 -18.70 2.66 8.99
CA VAL A 173 -19.41 3.15 7.80
C VAL A 173 -20.91 3.23 8.05
N ASP A 174 -21.49 4.36 7.74
CA ASP A 174 -22.95 4.47 7.60
C ASP A 174 -23.39 3.89 6.24
N ARG A 175 -23.59 2.58 6.25
CA ARG A 175 -24.00 1.83 5.06
C ARG A 175 -25.30 2.37 4.48
N ASN A 176 -26.30 2.65 5.34
CA ASN A 176 -27.61 3.13 4.90
C ASN A 176 -27.50 4.53 4.25
N GLY A 177 -26.66 5.40 4.81
CA GLY A 177 -26.38 6.71 4.23
C GLY A 177 -25.72 6.61 2.85
N ILE A 178 -24.76 5.70 2.68
CA ILE A 178 -24.12 5.47 1.36
C ILE A 178 -25.13 4.89 0.36
N GLU A 179 -25.98 3.93 0.76
CA GLU A 179 -27.01 3.35 -0.11
C GLU A 179 -28.06 4.40 -0.52
N ALA A 180 -28.52 5.26 0.41
CA ALA A 180 -29.41 6.35 0.11
C ALA A 180 -28.81 7.35 -0.87
N PHE A 181 -27.57 7.76 -0.67
CA PHE A 181 -26.82 8.61 -1.60
C PHE A 181 -26.70 7.96 -2.98
N GLY A 182 -26.45 6.64 -3.02
CA GLY A 182 -26.41 5.87 -4.27
C GLY A 182 -27.74 5.94 -5.04
N GLN A 183 -28.87 5.88 -4.36
CA GLN A 183 -30.21 5.99 -4.99
C GLN A 183 -30.42 7.40 -5.57
N GLU A 184 -30.00 8.45 -4.86
CA GLU A 184 -30.05 9.82 -5.38
C GLU A 184 -29.17 9.97 -6.63
N LEU A 185 -27.95 9.43 -6.61
CA LEU A 185 -27.05 9.43 -7.77
C LEU A 185 -27.66 8.67 -8.97
N GLN A 186 -28.27 7.52 -8.75
CA GLN A 186 -28.92 6.76 -9.81
C GLN A 186 -30.08 7.52 -10.43
N THR A 187 -30.85 8.25 -9.64
CA THR A 187 -31.94 9.13 -10.14
C THR A 187 -31.36 10.26 -10.99
N ALA A 188 -30.31 10.92 -10.52
CA ALA A 188 -29.62 11.97 -11.25
C ALA A 188 -28.99 11.45 -12.55
N LEU A 189 -28.30 10.30 -12.51
CA LEU A 189 -27.75 9.63 -13.68
C LEU A 189 -28.83 9.35 -14.75
N GLY A 190 -29.99 8.85 -14.32
CA GLY A 190 -31.10 8.58 -15.22
C GLY A 190 -31.67 9.84 -15.86
N ALA A 191 -31.65 10.99 -15.16
CA ALA A 191 -32.08 12.27 -15.71
C ALA A 191 -31.11 12.80 -16.76
N GLU A 192 -29.78 12.78 -16.44
CA GLU A 192 -28.74 13.20 -17.39
C GLU A 192 -28.72 12.30 -18.63
N LEU A 193 -28.85 10.99 -18.45
CA LEU A 193 -28.86 10.04 -19.55
C LEU A 193 -30.04 10.27 -20.52
N ARG A 194 -31.24 10.56 -19.98
CA ARG A 194 -32.40 10.93 -20.81
C ARG A 194 -32.16 12.20 -21.57
N ALA A 195 -31.65 13.27 -20.91
CA ALA A 195 -31.33 14.52 -21.58
C ALA A 195 -30.31 14.31 -22.72
N ILE A 196 -29.31 13.47 -22.52
CA ILE A 196 -28.34 13.12 -23.58
C ILE A 196 -29.04 12.43 -24.77
N TYR A 197 -29.92 11.47 -24.50
CA TYR A 197 -30.62 10.75 -25.56
C TYR A 197 -31.63 11.62 -26.31
N ASP A 198 -32.33 12.51 -25.60
CA ASP A 198 -33.26 13.48 -26.21
C ASP A 198 -32.53 14.42 -27.16
N GLU A 199 -31.35 14.91 -26.78
CA GLU A 199 -30.53 15.81 -27.63
C GLU A 199 -29.91 15.05 -28.83
N VAL A 200 -29.47 13.80 -28.67
CA VAL A 200 -28.88 13.00 -29.75
C VAL A 200 -29.94 12.36 -30.65
N GLY A 201 -31.13 12.09 -30.11
CA GLY A 201 -32.25 11.50 -30.81
C GLY A 201 -32.30 9.98 -30.80
N TYR A 202 -31.38 9.31 -30.09
CA TYR A 202 -31.37 7.83 -29.90
C TYR A 202 -30.56 7.42 -28.67
N GLU A 203 -30.80 6.17 -28.21
CA GLU A 203 -30.10 5.57 -27.08
C GLU A 203 -28.77 4.92 -27.53
N PHE A 204 -27.71 5.12 -26.75
CA PHE A 204 -26.40 4.53 -26.97
C PHE A 204 -25.62 4.40 -25.64
N ASN A 205 -24.50 3.69 -25.64
CA ASN A 205 -23.64 3.59 -24.46
C ASN A 205 -22.76 4.86 -24.32
N VAL A 206 -23.15 5.80 -23.44
CA VAL A 206 -22.42 7.03 -23.15
C VAL A 206 -21.04 6.77 -22.57
N ASN A 207 -20.83 5.62 -21.90
CA ASN A 207 -19.54 5.21 -21.39
C ASN A 207 -18.59 4.61 -22.46
N SER A 208 -19.08 4.40 -23.68
CA SER A 208 -18.24 3.96 -24.82
C SER A 208 -17.65 5.16 -25.53
N PRO A 209 -16.33 5.42 -25.48
CA PRO A 209 -15.72 6.56 -26.19
C PRO A 209 -16.00 6.55 -27.70
N LYS A 210 -16.12 5.36 -28.29
CA LYS A 210 -16.42 5.19 -29.72
C LYS A 210 -17.85 5.63 -30.05
N GLN A 211 -18.84 5.17 -29.27
CA GLN A 211 -20.26 5.53 -29.51
C GLN A 211 -20.51 7.00 -29.20
N LEU A 212 -19.94 7.49 -28.09
CA LEU A 212 -20.04 8.90 -27.72
C LEU A 212 -19.36 9.80 -28.77
N GLY A 213 -18.16 9.42 -29.24
CA GLY A 213 -17.48 10.17 -30.30
C GLY A 213 -18.29 10.23 -31.60
N LYS A 214 -18.95 9.12 -32.00
CA LYS A 214 -19.85 9.10 -33.14
C LYS A 214 -21.03 10.05 -32.93
N ALA A 215 -21.73 9.95 -31.82
CA ALA A 215 -22.89 10.80 -31.50
C ALA A 215 -22.54 12.31 -31.54
N LEU A 216 -21.42 12.70 -30.95
CA LEU A 216 -21.02 14.11 -30.84
C LEU A 216 -20.51 14.69 -32.18
N PHE A 217 -19.61 13.94 -32.85
CA PHE A 217 -18.84 14.49 -33.97
C PHE A 217 -19.38 14.11 -35.35
N GLU A 218 -20.13 13.02 -35.48
CA GLU A 218 -20.73 12.60 -36.75
C GLU A 218 -22.20 12.93 -36.81
N ASP A 219 -22.98 12.61 -35.76
CA ASP A 219 -24.45 12.79 -35.79
C ASP A 219 -24.85 14.19 -35.42
N LEU A 220 -24.26 14.81 -34.37
CA LEU A 220 -24.51 16.22 -33.98
C LEU A 220 -23.60 17.23 -34.70
N GLY A 221 -22.55 16.77 -35.39
CA GLY A 221 -21.68 17.65 -36.21
C GLY A 221 -20.83 18.62 -35.40
N LEU A 222 -20.54 18.34 -34.13
CA LEU A 222 -19.72 19.22 -33.30
C LEU A 222 -18.28 19.33 -33.82
N PRO A 223 -17.59 20.49 -33.61
CA PRO A 223 -16.26 20.70 -34.15
C PRO A 223 -15.23 19.76 -33.48
N THR A 224 -14.42 19.05 -34.28
CA THR A 224 -13.38 18.16 -33.81
C THR A 224 -12.03 18.87 -33.72
N ARG A 225 -11.37 18.81 -32.56
CA ARG A 225 -10.01 19.36 -32.39
C ARG A 225 -8.90 18.30 -32.42
N LYS A 226 -9.18 17.06 -32.07
CA LYS A 226 -8.20 15.96 -32.04
C LYS A 226 -8.84 14.64 -32.45
N LYS A 227 -8.26 13.98 -33.47
CA LYS A 227 -8.46 12.55 -33.72
C LYS A 227 -7.32 11.79 -33.06
N THR A 228 -7.64 10.72 -32.32
CA THR A 228 -6.67 9.75 -31.79
C THR A 228 -6.53 8.59 -32.78
N LYS A 229 -5.53 7.72 -32.59
CA LYS A 229 -5.38 6.49 -33.39
C LYS A 229 -6.61 5.56 -33.32
N SER A 230 -7.42 5.69 -32.27
CA SER A 230 -8.64 4.89 -32.00
C SER A 230 -9.95 5.62 -32.28
N GLY A 231 -9.94 6.85 -32.84
CA GLY A 231 -11.13 7.64 -33.10
C GLY A 231 -11.11 9.05 -32.51
N TYR A 232 -12.27 9.55 -32.15
CA TYR A 232 -12.41 10.89 -31.56
C TYR A 232 -12.04 10.90 -30.08
N SER A 233 -11.34 11.97 -29.65
CA SER A 233 -11.11 12.19 -28.20
C SER A 233 -12.39 12.68 -27.54
N THR A 234 -12.80 12.02 -26.46
CA THR A 234 -13.92 12.41 -25.61
C THR A 234 -13.47 12.62 -24.17
N ASN A 235 -12.20 12.97 -23.93
CA ASN A 235 -11.71 13.28 -22.59
C ASN A 235 -12.33 14.56 -22.03
N ALA A 236 -12.20 14.80 -20.72
CA ALA A 236 -12.81 15.93 -20.04
C ALA A 236 -12.39 17.28 -20.65
N GLU A 237 -11.10 17.46 -20.98
CA GLU A 237 -10.57 18.67 -21.60
C GLU A 237 -11.23 18.96 -22.97
N THR A 238 -11.37 17.93 -23.80
CA THR A 238 -12.02 18.04 -25.11
C THR A 238 -13.49 18.41 -24.95
N LEU A 239 -14.22 17.73 -24.05
CA LEU A 239 -15.63 18.01 -23.80
C LEU A 239 -15.82 19.41 -23.24
N GLU A 240 -15.02 19.82 -22.26
CA GLU A 240 -15.12 21.17 -21.67
C GLU A 240 -14.93 22.27 -22.73
N SER A 241 -14.03 22.06 -23.70
CA SER A 241 -13.84 23.00 -24.82
C SER A 241 -15.04 23.08 -25.80
N LEU A 242 -15.99 22.16 -25.67
CA LEU A 242 -17.20 22.09 -26.49
C LEU A 242 -18.47 22.54 -25.76
N ARG A 243 -18.35 22.94 -24.49
CA ARG A 243 -19.48 23.29 -23.62
C ARG A 243 -20.44 24.31 -24.24
N ASP A 244 -19.91 25.31 -24.93
CA ASP A 244 -20.69 26.41 -25.53
C ASP A 244 -21.33 26.03 -26.89
N TYR A 245 -21.01 24.85 -27.45
CA TYR A 245 -21.51 24.42 -28.74
C TYR A 245 -22.83 23.64 -28.66
N SER A 246 -23.06 22.93 -27.54
CA SER A 246 -24.30 22.17 -27.33
C SER A 246 -24.54 21.88 -25.86
N PRO A 247 -25.82 21.99 -25.39
CA PRO A 247 -26.21 21.62 -24.02
C PRO A 247 -25.85 20.19 -23.66
N VAL A 248 -25.83 19.25 -24.62
CA VAL A 248 -25.50 17.83 -24.42
C VAL A 248 -24.15 17.64 -23.75
N ILE A 249 -23.21 18.55 -23.99
CA ILE A 249 -21.85 18.47 -23.39
C ILE A 249 -21.93 18.65 -21.86
N GLY A 250 -22.74 19.58 -21.40
CA GLY A 250 -23.02 19.77 -19.97
C GLY A 250 -23.58 18.52 -19.32
N HIS A 251 -24.56 17.90 -19.97
CA HIS A 251 -25.18 16.65 -19.50
C HIS A 251 -24.18 15.48 -19.47
N ILE A 252 -23.32 15.33 -20.47
CA ILE A 252 -22.29 14.28 -20.51
C ILE A 252 -21.25 14.47 -19.39
N LEU A 253 -20.78 15.69 -19.15
CA LEU A 253 -19.82 15.98 -18.08
C LEU A 253 -20.44 15.68 -16.71
N GLN A 254 -21.69 16.08 -16.51
CA GLN A 254 -22.42 15.82 -15.27
C GLN A 254 -22.70 14.32 -15.07
N TYR A 255 -23.13 13.61 -16.13
CA TYR A 255 -23.30 12.16 -16.13
C TYR A 255 -21.99 11.45 -15.69
N ARG A 256 -20.84 11.82 -16.26
CA ARG A 256 -19.54 11.24 -15.90
C ARG A 256 -19.15 11.51 -14.45
N THR A 257 -19.47 12.71 -13.96
CA THR A 257 -19.24 13.05 -12.55
C THR A 257 -20.06 12.15 -11.63
N TYR A 258 -21.35 12.03 -11.87
CA TYR A 258 -22.22 11.15 -11.08
C TYR A 258 -21.84 9.68 -11.21
N GLN A 259 -21.49 9.22 -12.42
CA GLN A 259 -21.04 7.85 -12.65
C GLN A 259 -19.77 7.53 -11.86
N LYS A 260 -18.80 8.45 -11.83
CA LYS A 260 -17.59 8.29 -11.05
C LYS A 260 -17.87 8.24 -9.55
N LEU A 261 -18.72 9.15 -9.06
CA LEU A 261 -19.15 9.16 -7.65
C LEU A 261 -19.84 7.85 -7.28
N ASN A 262 -20.76 7.37 -8.10
CA ASN A 262 -21.46 6.11 -7.83
C ASN A 262 -20.53 4.91 -7.83
N SER A 263 -19.72 4.74 -8.89
CA SER A 263 -18.86 3.55 -9.02
C SER A 263 -17.73 3.52 -8.00
N THR A 264 -17.13 4.67 -7.69
CA THR A 264 -15.97 4.73 -6.79
C THR A 264 -16.38 4.80 -5.32
N TYR A 265 -17.30 5.71 -4.99
CA TYR A 265 -17.60 6.02 -3.58
C TYR A 265 -18.85 5.32 -3.06
N VAL A 266 -19.77 4.90 -3.90
CA VAL A 266 -20.92 4.09 -3.45
C VAL A 266 -20.60 2.62 -3.62
N GLU A 267 -20.56 2.12 -4.85
CA GLU A 267 -20.34 0.68 -5.11
C GLU A 267 -18.97 0.20 -4.64
N GLY A 268 -17.93 1.01 -4.86
CA GLY A 268 -16.56 0.68 -4.45
C GLY A 268 -16.41 0.53 -2.94
N LEU A 269 -16.95 1.49 -2.16
CA LEU A 269 -16.89 1.40 -0.70
C LEU A 269 -17.78 0.29 -0.14
N LEU A 270 -19.02 0.16 -0.63
CA LEU A 270 -19.94 -0.87 -0.14
C LEU A 270 -19.42 -2.31 -0.32
N LYS A 271 -18.58 -2.55 -1.34
CA LYS A 271 -17.95 -3.87 -1.58
C LYS A 271 -16.92 -4.26 -0.53
N VAL A 272 -16.28 -3.28 0.09
CA VAL A 272 -15.17 -3.49 1.03
C VAL A 272 -15.56 -3.28 2.49
N VAL A 273 -16.84 -3.00 2.77
CA VAL A 273 -17.36 -2.97 4.14
C VAL A 273 -17.36 -4.38 4.70
N GLY A 274 -16.61 -4.59 5.78
CA GLY A 274 -16.53 -5.86 6.50
C GLY A 274 -17.84 -6.26 7.20
N ALA A 275 -17.86 -7.47 7.71
CA ALA A 275 -19.02 -7.99 8.48
C ALA A 275 -19.25 -7.20 9.80
N ASP A 276 -18.24 -6.54 10.30
CA ASP A 276 -18.26 -5.64 11.46
C ASP A 276 -18.79 -4.23 11.13
N GLY A 277 -19.18 -3.97 9.87
CA GLY A 277 -19.65 -2.67 9.41
C GLY A 277 -18.53 -1.63 9.21
N ARG A 278 -17.27 -2.06 9.12
CA ARG A 278 -16.10 -1.20 8.99
C ARG A 278 -15.36 -1.43 7.68
N ILE A 279 -14.59 -0.44 7.27
CA ILE A 279 -13.63 -0.53 6.17
C ILE A 279 -12.23 -0.56 6.78
N HIS A 280 -11.45 -1.58 6.44
CA HIS A 280 -10.07 -1.77 6.84
C HIS A 280 -9.16 -1.42 5.65
N SER A 281 -8.73 -0.17 5.59
CA SER A 281 -7.80 0.31 4.57
C SER A 281 -6.36 0.06 5.01
N THR A 282 -5.44 0.00 4.07
CA THR A 282 -3.99 -0.04 4.33
C THR A 282 -3.42 1.37 4.30
N PHE A 283 -2.55 1.71 5.25
CA PHE A 283 -1.84 2.99 5.32
C PHE A 283 -0.34 2.77 5.19
N ASN A 284 0.24 3.20 4.06
CA ASN A 284 1.64 2.93 3.72
C ASN A 284 2.53 4.12 4.05
N GLN A 285 3.58 3.88 4.87
CA GLN A 285 4.57 4.90 5.25
C GLN A 285 5.71 5.03 4.23
N THR A 286 5.99 3.97 3.45
CA THR A 286 7.21 3.86 2.63
C THR A 286 6.98 3.98 1.12
N GLU A 287 5.82 4.45 0.68
CA GLU A 287 5.49 4.52 -0.75
C GLU A 287 5.72 5.90 -1.37
N THR A 288 5.60 6.97 -0.59
CA THR A 288 5.70 8.32 -1.15
C THR A 288 7.10 8.89 -0.97
N ARG A 289 7.59 9.62 -1.96
CA ARG A 289 8.90 10.28 -1.89
C ARG A 289 8.93 11.52 -0.98
N THR A 290 7.77 11.95 -0.50
CA THR A 290 7.60 13.24 0.20
C THR A 290 7.33 13.09 1.69
N GLY A 291 7.39 11.88 2.25
CA GLY A 291 7.02 11.62 3.65
C GLY A 291 5.51 11.60 3.91
N ARG A 292 4.67 11.65 2.87
CA ARG A 292 3.22 11.48 3.03
C ARG A 292 2.89 10.01 3.21
N ILE A 293 1.80 9.73 3.94
CA ILE A 293 1.21 8.40 4.02
C ILE A 293 0.28 8.22 2.81
N SER A 294 0.34 7.08 2.13
CA SER A 294 -0.65 6.70 1.14
C SER A 294 -1.70 5.76 1.75
N SER A 295 -2.90 5.76 1.18
CA SER A 295 -3.98 4.85 1.57
C SER A 295 -4.34 3.95 0.39
N GLY A 296 -4.49 2.65 0.65
CA GLY A 296 -4.82 1.65 -0.37
C GLY A 296 -5.83 0.62 0.12
N GLU A 297 -6.55 0.04 -0.80
CA GLU A 297 -7.45 -1.11 -0.63
C GLU A 297 -8.51 -1.00 0.49
N PRO A 298 -9.39 0.01 0.45
CA PRO A 298 -9.56 1.06 -0.54
C PRO A 298 -8.76 2.33 -0.23
N ASN A 299 -8.54 3.18 -1.25
CA ASN A 299 -7.99 4.51 -1.01
C ASN A 299 -9.05 5.41 -0.36
N LEU A 300 -8.80 5.82 0.88
CA LEU A 300 -9.68 6.69 1.67
C LEU A 300 -9.25 8.16 1.68
N GLN A 301 -8.17 8.51 0.97
CA GLN A 301 -7.65 9.88 0.90
C GLN A 301 -8.28 10.72 -0.22
N ASN A 302 -8.93 10.08 -1.18
CA ASN A 302 -9.53 10.75 -2.37
C ASN A 302 -11.03 10.93 -2.23
#